data_371ec769338c423341845a3048cbda00
#
_entry.id   371ec769338c423341845a3048cbda00
#
_cell.length_a   1.000
_cell.length_b   1.000
_cell.length_c   1.000
_cell.angle_alpha   90.00
_cell.angle_beta   90.00
_cell.angle_gamma   90.00
#
_symmetry.space_group_name_H-M   'P 1'
#
loop_
_entity.id
_entity.type
_entity.pdbx_description
1 polymer ?
#
loop_
_entity_poly.entity_id
_entity_poly.type
_entity_poly.pdbx_seq_one_letter_code
_entity_poly.pdbx_strand_id
1 'polypeptide(L)'
;MKKFTLLLVLLGLVPFSGFCQSLQEKLGYPKDSKLLIIHGDDVGVSHSQNKATFEAIKNGLVTSTSMMVPAAWSAEVAQMAKEISNPDIGIHITLTNEWYQYNWGPEAGKTAAPGLANPLGHMYPTCVEVSEHASPEEVEMEVRAQIESAKSLGIDITHLDSHMGCMFFGRPEYLKIYIKLALEYEIPAMLNQQILQSLILPNKPLFEGLNVDKLPVIDQIIMADEAAYESGMEEFYTEALKNLPAGVHVLLIHLAFDDEEMNAVTAGHDSFHAPWRQADYDFFTSEKAKNLIEKEGIKLITWREIGKVMKIK
;
A
#
# COMPACT_ATOMS: atom_id res chain seq x y z
N MET A 1 18.31 75.82 20.97
CA MET A 1 18.24 74.50 21.56
C MET A 1 17.31 73.65 20.70
N LYS A 2 17.85 72.78 19.85
CA LYS A 2 17.07 71.92 18.97
C LYS A 2 16.87 70.58 19.68
N LYS A 3 15.62 70.19 19.97
CA LYS A 3 15.26 68.86 20.53
C LYS A 3 15.28 67.80 19.42
N PHE A 4 16.20 66.86 19.55
CA PHE A 4 16.19 65.63 18.73
C PHE A 4 15.25 64.60 19.33
N THR A 5 14.20 64.25 18.61
CA THR A 5 13.29 63.16 18.99
C THR A 5 13.81 61.87 18.37
N LEU A 6 14.25 60.95 19.22
CA LEU A 6 14.74 59.64 18.82
C LEU A 6 13.51 58.72 18.60
N LEU A 7 13.30 58.36 17.35
CA LEU A 7 12.23 57.41 16.98
C LEU A 7 12.78 55.96 17.11
N LEU A 8 12.38 55.25 18.17
CA LEU A 8 12.70 53.83 18.33
C LEU A 8 11.77 53.03 17.42
N VAL A 9 12.34 52.47 16.35
CA VAL A 9 11.68 51.47 15.51
C VAL A 9 11.81 50.10 16.22
N LEU A 10 10.77 49.63 16.88
CA LEU A 10 10.68 48.26 17.37
C LEU A 10 10.46 47.33 16.15
N LEU A 11 11.55 46.73 15.66
CA LEU A 11 11.45 45.54 14.78
C LEU A 11 10.92 44.34 15.62
N GLY A 12 9.65 44.07 15.47
CA GLY A 12 9.05 42.86 16.01
C GLY A 12 9.69 41.64 15.36
N LEU A 13 10.51 40.89 16.09
CA LEU A 13 10.94 39.54 15.75
C LEU A 13 9.69 38.65 15.73
N VAL A 14 9.11 38.46 14.57
CA VAL A 14 8.14 37.36 14.35
C VAL A 14 8.94 36.07 14.45
N PRO A 15 8.68 35.19 15.43
CA PRO A 15 9.33 33.90 15.44
C PRO A 15 8.88 33.14 14.20
N PHE A 16 9.77 32.94 13.26
CA PHE A 16 9.60 31.99 12.17
C PHE A 16 9.65 30.59 12.80
N SER A 17 8.54 30.17 13.43
CA SER A 17 8.30 28.77 13.73
C SER A 17 8.13 28.10 12.38
N GLY A 18 9.17 27.45 11.90
CA GLY A 18 9.10 26.59 10.74
C GLY A 18 8.13 25.44 11.05
N PHE A 19 6.83 25.67 10.87
CA PHE A 19 5.82 24.63 10.92
C PHE A 19 6.13 23.67 9.76
N CYS A 20 6.62 22.47 10.08
CA CYS A 20 6.68 21.38 9.12
C CYS A 20 5.23 21.10 8.69
N GLN A 21 4.92 21.33 7.40
CA GLN A 21 3.58 21.07 6.86
C GLN A 21 3.24 19.60 7.03
N SER A 22 2.03 19.31 7.52
CA SER A 22 1.49 17.95 7.54
C SER A 22 1.31 17.40 6.13
N LEU A 23 1.13 16.09 5.98
CA LEU A 23 0.92 15.49 4.67
C LEU A 23 -0.39 16.02 4.03
N GLN A 24 -1.44 16.23 4.84
CA GLN A 24 -2.70 16.84 4.38
C GLN A 24 -2.45 18.22 3.74
N GLU A 25 -1.68 19.10 4.43
CA GLU A 25 -1.37 20.45 3.93
C GLU A 25 -0.53 20.41 2.66
N LYS A 26 0.42 19.46 2.55
CA LYS A 26 1.19 19.25 1.31
C LYS A 26 0.30 18.80 0.16
N LEU A 27 -0.76 18.04 0.43
CA LEU A 27 -1.77 17.62 -0.53
C LEU A 27 -2.78 18.72 -0.85
N GLY A 28 -2.74 19.87 -0.17
CA GLY A 28 -3.63 21.00 -0.39
C GLY A 28 -4.93 20.94 0.43
N TYR A 29 -5.01 20.09 1.44
CA TYR A 29 -6.14 19.98 2.34
C TYR A 29 -5.87 20.67 3.68
N PRO A 30 -6.91 21.12 4.40
CA PRO A 30 -6.78 21.56 5.79
C PRO A 30 -6.14 20.47 6.68
N LYS A 31 -5.38 20.89 7.70
CA LYS A 31 -4.68 19.97 8.61
C LYS A 31 -5.60 19.01 9.37
N ASP A 32 -6.84 19.41 9.59
CA ASP A 32 -7.88 18.63 10.27
C ASP A 32 -8.68 17.73 9.34
N SER A 33 -8.33 17.64 8.06
CA SER A 33 -9.01 16.78 7.10
C SER A 33 -8.75 15.29 7.38
N LYS A 34 -9.80 14.49 7.21
CA LYS A 34 -9.75 13.02 7.19
C LYS A 34 -9.56 12.58 5.74
N LEU A 35 -8.34 12.15 5.38
CA LEU A 35 -8.00 11.67 4.04
C LEU A 35 -7.85 10.16 4.07
N LEU A 36 -8.48 9.46 3.14
CA LEU A 36 -8.52 8.00 3.10
C LEU A 36 -8.26 7.46 1.70
N ILE A 37 -7.36 6.51 1.60
CA ILE A 37 -7.21 5.61 0.47
C ILE A 37 -7.91 4.31 0.82
N ILE A 38 -8.92 3.90 0.07
CA ILE A 38 -9.50 2.56 0.15
C ILE A 38 -8.77 1.71 -0.88
N HIS A 39 -7.96 0.78 -0.37
CA HIS A 39 -6.95 0.07 -1.14
C HIS A 39 -7.24 -1.41 -1.22
N GLY A 40 -7.44 -1.90 -2.44
CA GLY A 40 -7.65 -3.34 -2.70
C GLY A 40 -6.34 -4.05 -3.02
N ASP A 41 -5.88 -4.92 -2.13
CA ASP A 41 -4.70 -5.76 -2.33
C ASP A 41 -4.95 -6.93 -3.29
N ASP A 42 -3.89 -7.61 -3.71
CA ASP A 42 -3.84 -8.91 -4.38
C ASP A 42 -4.37 -8.97 -5.82
N VAL A 43 -4.60 -7.86 -6.55
CA VAL A 43 -5.01 -8.02 -7.96
C VAL A 43 -3.96 -8.77 -8.77
N GLY A 44 -4.40 -9.64 -9.66
CA GLY A 44 -3.56 -10.58 -10.39
C GLY A 44 -3.63 -12.02 -9.88
N VAL A 45 -4.16 -12.25 -8.67
CA VAL A 45 -4.31 -13.60 -8.11
C VAL A 45 -5.32 -14.42 -8.90
N SER A 46 -6.51 -13.89 -9.18
CA SER A 46 -7.57 -14.59 -9.89
C SER A 46 -8.38 -13.66 -10.77
N HIS A 47 -9.13 -14.21 -11.73
CA HIS A 47 -10.12 -13.46 -12.51
C HIS A 47 -11.21 -12.88 -11.61
N SER A 48 -11.69 -13.66 -10.67
CA SER A 48 -12.71 -13.24 -9.69
C SER A 48 -12.26 -12.02 -8.88
N GLN A 49 -11.02 -12.02 -8.39
CA GLN A 49 -10.42 -10.90 -7.67
C GLN A 49 -10.27 -9.66 -8.56
N ASN A 50 -9.69 -9.83 -9.73
CA ASN A 50 -9.52 -8.73 -10.67
C ASN A 50 -10.86 -8.07 -10.99
N LYS A 51 -11.86 -8.87 -11.33
CA LYS A 51 -13.19 -8.39 -11.68
C LYS A 51 -13.84 -7.62 -10.54
N ALA A 52 -13.87 -8.19 -9.33
CA ALA A 52 -14.47 -7.53 -8.17
C ALA A 52 -13.76 -6.20 -7.85
N THR A 53 -12.43 -6.17 -7.85
CA THR A 53 -11.66 -4.97 -7.57
C THR A 53 -11.90 -3.88 -8.61
N PHE A 54 -11.84 -4.20 -9.90
CA PHE A 54 -12.05 -3.21 -10.97
C PHE A 54 -13.50 -2.73 -11.05
N GLU A 55 -14.50 -3.56 -10.70
CA GLU A 55 -15.88 -3.12 -10.53
C GLU A 55 -16.01 -2.16 -9.34
N ALA A 56 -15.38 -2.43 -8.20
CA ALA A 56 -15.39 -1.57 -7.03
C ALA A 56 -14.65 -0.23 -7.25
N ILE A 57 -13.62 -0.21 -8.11
CA ILE A 57 -12.96 1.04 -8.55
C ILE A 57 -13.90 1.85 -9.46
N LYS A 58 -14.60 1.22 -10.39
CA LYS A 58 -15.49 1.90 -11.34
C LYS A 58 -16.77 2.43 -10.68
N ASN A 59 -17.35 1.67 -9.79
CA ASN A 59 -18.72 1.88 -9.30
C ASN A 59 -18.83 2.07 -7.78
N GLY A 60 -17.76 1.75 -7.06
CA GLY A 60 -17.71 1.77 -5.59
C GLY A 60 -16.85 2.90 -5.02
N LEU A 61 -16.20 2.61 -3.93
CA LEU A 61 -15.39 3.55 -3.14
C LEU A 61 -13.89 3.23 -3.19
N VAL A 62 -13.49 2.17 -3.88
CA VAL A 62 -12.07 1.77 -3.99
C VAL A 62 -11.32 2.78 -4.84
N THR A 63 -10.25 3.34 -4.31
CA THR A 63 -9.49 4.41 -4.97
C THR A 63 -8.12 3.97 -5.44
N SER A 64 -7.65 2.83 -4.98
CA SER A 64 -6.33 2.29 -5.28
C SER A 64 -6.32 0.77 -5.21
N THR A 65 -5.37 0.15 -5.87
CA THR A 65 -5.11 -1.30 -5.79
C THR A 65 -3.62 -1.59 -6.01
N SER A 66 -3.15 -2.77 -5.58
CA SER A 66 -1.80 -3.23 -5.88
C SER A 66 -1.76 -4.63 -6.47
N MET A 67 -0.81 -4.83 -7.38
CA MET A 67 -0.74 -5.98 -8.27
C MET A 67 0.33 -6.97 -7.83
N MET A 68 -0.07 -8.23 -7.65
CA MET A 68 0.82 -9.38 -7.49
C MET A 68 1.36 -9.82 -8.86
N VAL A 69 2.54 -9.32 -9.20
CA VAL A 69 3.12 -9.54 -10.54
C VAL A 69 3.39 -11.01 -10.85
N PRO A 70 3.90 -11.84 -9.92
CA PRO A 70 4.15 -13.27 -10.18
C PRO A 70 2.88 -14.11 -10.36
N ALA A 71 1.71 -13.59 -9.97
CA ALA A 71 0.46 -14.32 -10.06
C ALA A 71 -0.06 -14.44 -11.51
N ALA A 72 -0.75 -15.54 -11.82
CA ALA A 72 -1.05 -15.92 -13.20
C ALA A 72 -2.01 -14.98 -13.96
N TRP A 73 -2.83 -14.19 -13.23
CA TRP A 73 -3.79 -13.26 -13.83
C TRP A 73 -3.29 -11.81 -13.90
N SER A 74 -2.01 -11.58 -13.67
CA SER A 74 -1.38 -10.25 -13.71
C SER A 74 -1.54 -9.53 -15.05
N ALA A 75 -1.48 -10.26 -16.18
CA ALA A 75 -1.70 -9.68 -17.50
C ALA A 75 -3.13 -9.12 -17.70
N GLU A 76 -4.14 -9.71 -17.05
CA GLU A 76 -5.51 -9.22 -17.07
C GLU A 76 -5.65 -7.89 -16.35
N VAL A 77 -4.92 -7.69 -15.25
CA VAL A 77 -4.86 -6.40 -14.53
C VAL A 77 -4.46 -5.28 -15.50
N ALA A 78 -3.41 -5.52 -16.29
CA ALA A 78 -2.97 -4.54 -17.28
C ALA A 78 -4.01 -4.29 -18.39
N GLN A 79 -4.81 -5.30 -18.75
CA GLN A 79 -5.89 -5.14 -19.72
C GLN A 79 -7.04 -4.32 -19.12
N MET A 80 -7.50 -4.64 -17.90
CA MET A 80 -8.58 -3.93 -17.22
C MET A 80 -8.20 -2.48 -16.88
N ALA A 81 -6.94 -2.23 -16.55
CA ALA A 81 -6.42 -0.89 -16.28
C ALA A 81 -6.66 0.10 -17.43
N LYS A 82 -6.61 -0.37 -18.68
CA LYS A 82 -6.85 0.48 -19.87
C LYS A 82 -8.27 1.04 -19.96
N GLU A 83 -9.21 0.42 -19.24
CA GLU A 83 -10.60 0.85 -19.21
C GLU A 83 -10.89 1.95 -18.18
N ILE A 84 -9.90 2.27 -17.34
CA ILE A 84 -10.02 3.27 -16.29
C ILE A 84 -9.14 4.47 -16.63
N SER A 85 -9.70 5.66 -16.48
CA SER A 85 -8.93 6.90 -16.62
C SER A 85 -8.04 7.11 -15.40
N ASN A 86 -6.71 7.16 -15.61
CA ASN A 86 -5.71 7.34 -14.55
C ASN A 86 -5.84 6.34 -13.40
N PRO A 87 -5.79 5.03 -13.66
CA PRO A 87 -5.92 4.03 -12.62
C PRO A 87 -4.80 4.19 -11.59
N ASP A 88 -5.11 3.96 -10.32
CA ASP A 88 -4.14 3.99 -9.24
C ASP A 88 -3.75 2.55 -8.91
N ILE A 89 -2.64 2.09 -9.47
CA ILE A 89 -2.18 0.71 -9.37
C ILE A 89 -0.72 0.69 -8.89
N GLY A 90 -0.50 0.06 -7.73
CA GLY A 90 0.81 -0.20 -7.17
C GLY A 90 1.35 -1.58 -7.49
N ILE A 91 2.53 -1.88 -6.97
CA ILE A 91 3.11 -3.22 -6.95
C ILE A 91 2.96 -3.79 -5.54
N HIS A 92 2.19 -4.86 -5.43
CA HIS A 92 2.10 -5.70 -4.24
C HIS A 92 3.29 -6.64 -4.23
N ILE A 93 4.42 -6.17 -3.68
CA ILE A 93 5.68 -6.90 -3.71
C ILE A 93 5.48 -8.26 -3.09
N THR A 94 5.56 -9.29 -3.90
CA THR A 94 5.24 -10.66 -3.56
C THR A 94 6.53 -11.46 -3.44
N LEU A 95 6.82 -11.97 -2.24
CA LEU A 95 7.97 -12.83 -1.95
C LEU A 95 7.56 -14.23 -1.50
N THR A 96 6.26 -14.44 -1.27
CA THR A 96 5.68 -15.68 -0.74
C THR A 96 4.65 -16.26 -1.68
N ASN A 97 4.33 -17.50 -1.46
CA ASN A 97 3.18 -18.19 -2.02
C ASN A 97 2.57 -19.10 -0.95
N GLU A 98 1.58 -18.62 -0.24
CA GLU A 98 0.91 -19.30 0.88
C GLU A 98 -0.19 -20.27 0.43
N TRP A 99 -0.57 -20.26 -0.83
CA TRP A 99 -1.68 -21.04 -1.37
C TRP A 99 -1.33 -22.51 -1.56
N TYR A 100 -2.20 -23.41 -1.17
CA TYR A 100 -1.92 -24.85 -1.21
C TYR A 100 -1.93 -25.45 -2.62
N GLN A 101 -2.87 -25.00 -3.47
CA GLN A 101 -3.11 -25.61 -4.79
C GLN A 101 -2.82 -24.67 -5.93
N TYR A 102 -2.62 -23.38 -5.64
CA TYR A 102 -2.35 -22.34 -6.62
C TYR A 102 -0.98 -21.73 -6.33
N ASN A 103 -0.01 -22.02 -7.20
CA ASN A 103 1.37 -21.73 -6.92
C ASN A 103 2.06 -20.93 -8.01
N TRP A 104 2.96 -20.04 -7.60
CA TRP A 104 3.85 -19.28 -8.46
C TRP A 104 5.29 -19.29 -7.93
N GLY A 105 6.24 -19.00 -8.84
CA GLY A 105 7.65 -18.82 -8.52
C GLY A 105 8.05 -17.35 -8.61
N PRO A 106 9.32 -17.03 -8.32
CA PRO A 106 9.83 -15.68 -8.45
C PRO A 106 9.82 -15.18 -9.90
N GLU A 107 9.46 -13.91 -10.09
CA GLU A 107 9.46 -13.21 -11.38
C GLU A 107 10.88 -13.14 -11.99
N ALA A 108 11.90 -12.95 -11.13
CA ALA A 108 13.31 -13.04 -11.55
C ALA A 108 13.71 -14.44 -12.03
N GLY A 109 12.93 -15.45 -11.72
CA GLY A 109 13.18 -16.87 -12.03
C GLY A 109 14.10 -17.56 -11.03
N LYS A 110 13.86 -18.85 -10.82
CA LYS A 110 14.60 -19.71 -9.87
C LYS A 110 16.12 -19.68 -10.05
N THR A 111 16.61 -19.49 -11.27
CA THR A 111 18.07 -19.47 -11.52
C THR A 111 18.71 -18.18 -11.01
N ALA A 112 18.02 -17.06 -11.10
CA ALA A 112 18.53 -15.76 -10.68
C ALA A 112 18.32 -15.50 -9.18
N ALA A 113 17.21 -16.00 -8.62
CA ALA A 113 16.85 -15.89 -7.21
C ALA A 113 16.54 -17.27 -6.59
N PRO A 114 17.53 -18.18 -6.51
CA PRO A 114 17.30 -19.55 -6.03
C PRO A 114 16.82 -19.60 -4.57
N GLY A 115 17.20 -18.64 -3.73
CA GLY A 115 16.75 -18.53 -2.33
C GLY A 115 15.29 -18.16 -2.17
N LEU A 116 14.63 -17.63 -3.21
CA LEU A 116 13.19 -17.36 -3.22
C LEU A 116 12.35 -18.54 -3.67
N ALA A 117 12.95 -19.61 -4.18
CA ALA A 117 12.24 -20.75 -4.73
C ALA A 117 12.54 -22.04 -3.96
N ASN A 118 11.49 -22.74 -3.55
CA ASN A 118 11.57 -24.07 -2.97
C ASN A 118 12.05 -25.11 -4.04
N PRO A 119 12.28 -26.38 -3.70
CA PRO A 119 12.70 -27.40 -4.65
C PRO A 119 11.79 -27.57 -5.86
N LEU A 120 10.49 -27.31 -5.72
CA LEU A 120 9.50 -27.36 -6.81
C LEU A 120 9.53 -26.12 -7.72
N GLY A 121 10.25 -25.07 -7.33
CA GLY A 121 10.33 -23.80 -8.08
C GLY A 121 9.27 -22.77 -7.67
N HIS A 122 8.48 -23.06 -6.64
CA HIS A 122 7.50 -22.15 -6.10
C HIS A 122 8.10 -21.29 -4.99
N MET A 123 7.59 -20.09 -4.76
CA MET A 123 7.96 -19.30 -3.60
C MET A 123 7.62 -20.02 -2.30
N TYR A 124 8.32 -19.67 -1.22
CA TYR A 124 8.04 -20.19 0.11
C TYR A 124 6.72 -19.64 0.67
N PRO A 125 6.01 -20.38 1.53
CA PRO A 125 4.69 -19.95 2.00
C PRO A 125 4.72 -18.84 3.05
N THR A 126 5.85 -18.60 3.71
CA THR A 126 5.91 -17.63 4.82
C THR A 126 7.08 -16.67 4.70
N CYS A 127 6.93 -15.45 5.24
CA CYS A 127 8.02 -14.47 5.33
C CYS A 127 9.22 -14.99 6.15
N VAL A 128 8.98 -15.89 7.10
CA VAL A 128 10.03 -16.51 7.90
C VAL A 128 10.91 -17.40 7.01
N GLU A 129 10.30 -18.30 6.24
CA GLU A 129 11.04 -19.18 5.32
C GLU A 129 11.76 -18.36 4.23
N VAL A 130 11.14 -17.31 3.70
CA VAL A 130 11.82 -16.38 2.78
C VAL A 130 13.07 -15.78 3.47
N SER A 131 12.95 -15.33 4.72
CA SER A 131 14.07 -14.76 5.46
C SER A 131 15.19 -15.76 5.77
N GLU A 132 14.85 -17.05 5.89
CA GLU A 132 15.82 -18.11 6.13
C GLU A 132 16.62 -18.47 4.88
N HIS A 133 16.02 -18.38 3.70
CA HIS A 133 16.58 -18.90 2.46
C HIS A 133 17.08 -17.80 1.50
N ALA A 134 16.34 -16.69 1.36
CA ALA A 134 16.68 -15.66 0.37
C ALA A 134 17.71 -14.65 0.91
N SER A 135 18.70 -14.33 0.11
CA SER A 135 19.64 -13.23 0.41
C SER A 135 18.97 -11.87 0.08
N PRO A 136 19.47 -10.77 0.69
CA PRO A 136 19.01 -9.43 0.33
C PRO A 136 19.19 -9.11 -1.16
N GLU A 137 20.25 -9.61 -1.79
CA GLU A 137 20.52 -9.41 -3.22
C GLU A 137 19.47 -10.10 -4.10
N GLU A 138 19.03 -11.30 -3.74
CA GLU A 138 17.97 -12.02 -4.43
C GLU A 138 16.62 -11.32 -4.27
N VAL A 139 16.32 -10.81 -3.09
CA VAL A 139 15.10 -10.02 -2.85
C VAL A 139 15.13 -8.72 -3.66
N GLU A 140 16.26 -8.02 -3.70
CA GLU A 140 16.36 -6.81 -4.54
C GLU A 140 16.15 -7.13 -6.02
N MET A 141 16.73 -8.23 -6.51
CA MET A 141 16.57 -8.69 -7.89
C MET A 141 15.12 -9.02 -8.20
N GLU A 142 14.43 -9.70 -7.31
CA GLU A 142 13.03 -10.06 -7.45
C GLU A 142 12.13 -8.81 -7.50
N VAL A 143 12.28 -7.89 -6.54
CA VAL A 143 11.48 -6.67 -6.52
C VAL A 143 11.68 -5.84 -7.78
N ARG A 144 12.92 -5.74 -8.28
CA ARG A 144 13.21 -5.09 -9.57
C ARG A 144 12.52 -5.80 -10.72
N ALA A 145 12.56 -7.13 -10.76
CA ALA A 145 11.89 -7.90 -11.80
C ALA A 145 10.38 -7.65 -11.80
N GLN A 146 9.73 -7.63 -10.63
CA GLN A 146 8.31 -7.31 -10.51
C GLN A 146 7.99 -5.90 -11.02
N ILE A 147 8.77 -4.88 -10.62
CA ILE A 147 8.60 -3.50 -11.10
C ILE A 147 8.74 -3.41 -12.63
N GLU A 148 9.82 -3.97 -13.19
CA GLU A 148 10.07 -3.89 -14.63
C GLU A 148 9.07 -4.72 -15.45
N SER A 149 8.59 -5.84 -14.92
CA SER A 149 7.56 -6.65 -15.57
C SER A 149 6.23 -5.89 -15.64
N ALA A 150 5.78 -5.27 -14.53
CA ALA A 150 4.58 -4.46 -14.52
C ALA A 150 4.68 -3.27 -15.49
N LYS A 151 5.82 -2.58 -15.54
CA LYS A 151 6.08 -1.51 -16.53
C LYS A 151 6.01 -2.03 -17.96
N SER A 152 6.53 -3.23 -18.21
CA SER A 152 6.48 -3.88 -19.52
C SER A 152 5.06 -4.25 -19.95
N LEU A 153 4.18 -4.54 -18.99
CA LEU A 153 2.73 -4.69 -19.20
C LEU A 153 2.00 -3.36 -19.44
N GLY A 154 2.67 -2.23 -19.26
CA GLY A 154 2.11 -0.89 -19.47
C GLY A 154 1.44 -0.30 -18.23
N ILE A 155 1.70 -0.82 -17.04
CA ILE A 155 1.24 -0.25 -15.77
C ILE A 155 2.05 1.01 -15.43
N ASP A 156 1.36 2.11 -15.21
CA ASP A 156 1.91 3.35 -14.62
C ASP A 156 1.85 3.21 -13.09
N ILE A 157 2.94 2.72 -12.50
CA ILE A 157 3.02 2.31 -11.10
C ILE A 157 2.91 3.54 -10.20
N THR A 158 1.96 3.55 -9.27
CA THR A 158 1.68 4.70 -8.39
C THR A 158 2.27 4.56 -7.00
N HIS A 159 2.53 3.35 -6.53
CA HIS A 159 3.12 3.08 -5.21
C HIS A 159 3.66 1.65 -5.12
N LEU A 160 4.39 1.40 -4.04
CA LEU A 160 4.83 0.07 -3.63
C LEU A 160 4.20 -0.27 -2.28
N ASP A 161 3.78 -1.51 -2.11
CA ASP A 161 3.40 -2.12 -0.84
C ASP A 161 3.97 -3.55 -0.72
N SER A 162 3.54 -4.36 0.24
CA SER A 162 4.17 -5.65 0.48
C SER A 162 3.17 -6.72 0.87
N HIS A 163 3.00 -7.71 0.02
CA HIS A 163 2.23 -8.92 0.32
C HIS A 163 2.72 -9.57 1.62
N MET A 164 1.78 -9.90 2.51
CA MET A 164 2.03 -10.44 3.86
C MET A 164 3.01 -9.59 4.72
N GLY A 165 3.40 -8.40 4.27
CA GLY A 165 4.34 -7.54 4.98
C GLY A 165 5.79 -8.05 5.00
N CYS A 166 6.20 -8.96 4.12
CA CYS A 166 7.54 -9.57 4.15
C CYS A 166 8.68 -8.57 4.02
N MET A 167 8.46 -7.41 3.35
CA MET A 167 9.44 -6.33 3.28
C MET A 167 9.62 -5.60 4.63
N PHE A 168 8.70 -5.75 5.58
CA PHE A 168 8.73 -5.11 6.90
C PHE A 168 9.14 -6.07 8.01
N PHE A 169 8.63 -7.31 7.97
CA PHE A 169 8.76 -8.30 9.04
C PHE A 169 9.77 -9.40 8.74
N GLY A 170 10.38 -9.38 7.57
CA GLY A 170 11.51 -10.22 7.21
C GLY A 170 12.83 -9.72 7.80
N ARG A 171 13.92 -9.82 7.05
CA ARG A 171 15.21 -9.25 7.45
C ARG A 171 15.16 -7.72 7.37
N PRO A 172 15.86 -6.99 8.29
CA PRO A 172 15.91 -5.52 8.22
C PRO A 172 16.42 -4.97 6.88
N GLU A 173 17.29 -5.74 6.18
CA GLU A 173 17.82 -5.40 4.86
C GLU A 173 16.70 -5.35 3.80
N TYR A 174 15.61 -6.11 3.94
CA TYR A 174 14.48 -6.08 3.02
C TYR A 174 13.76 -4.73 3.09
N LEU A 175 13.56 -4.18 4.29
CA LEU A 175 13.02 -2.83 4.43
C LEU A 175 13.93 -1.77 3.82
N LYS A 176 15.27 -1.93 3.95
CA LYS A 176 16.23 -1.06 3.28
C LYS A 176 16.09 -1.13 1.76
N ILE A 177 15.94 -2.32 1.19
CA ILE A 177 15.73 -2.54 -0.25
C ILE A 177 14.42 -1.88 -0.69
N TYR A 178 13.33 -2.07 0.06
CA TYR A 178 12.04 -1.45 -0.20
C TYR A 178 12.14 0.08 -0.32
N ILE A 179 12.75 0.72 0.67
CA ILE A 179 12.98 2.17 0.70
C ILE A 179 13.92 2.61 -0.43
N LYS A 180 15.02 1.87 -0.67
CA LYS A 180 15.99 2.15 -1.74
C LYS A 180 15.29 2.16 -3.10
N LEU A 181 14.49 1.12 -3.39
CA LEU A 181 13.81 1.00 -4.69
C LEU A 181 12.70 2.03 -4.86
N ALA A 182 11.93 2.33 -3.81
CA ALA A 182 10.96 3.40 -3.84
C ALA A 182 11.59 4.75 -4.21
N LEU A 183 12.76 5.07 -3.62
CA LEU A 183 13.52 6.29 -3.92
C LEU A 183 14.12 6.27 -5.32
N GLU A 184 14.66 5.13 -5.76
CA GLU A 184 15.30 4.98 -7.08
C GLU A 184 14.30 5.10 -8.23
N TYR A 185 13.13 4.47 -8.09
CA TYR A 185 12.06 4.52 -9.09
C TYR A 185 11.16 5.74 -8.96
N GLU A 186 11.39 6.59 -7.94
CA GLU A 186 10.55 7.76 -7.64
C GLU A 186 9.06 7.40 -7.40
N ILE A 187 8.82 6.28 -6.75
CA ILE A 187 7.50 5.73 -6.46
C ILE A 187 7.25 5.83 -4.95
N PRO A 188 6.09 6.35 -4.49
CA PRO A 188 5.70 6.29 -3.08
C PRO A 188 5.75 4.87 -2.53
N ALA A 189 6.27 4.73 -1.32
CA ALA A 189 6.21 3.48 -0.56
C ALA A 189 5.09 3.57 0.49
N MET A 190 4.33 2.52 0.69
CA MET A 190 3.33 2.44 1.77
C MET A 190 4.06 2.33 3.10
N LEU A 191 4.37 3.48 3.70
CA LEU A 191 5.00 3.62 5.01
C LEU A 191 4.09 4.39 5.95
N ASN A 192 3.84 3.86 7.14
CA ASN A 192 3.07 4.55 8.17
C ASN A 192 3.97 4.98 9.36
N GLN A 193 3.39 5.77 10.26
CA GLN A 193 4.08 6.24 11.46
C GLN A 193 4.61 5.09 12.33
N GLN A 194 3.91 3.96 12.40
CA GLN A 194 4.34 2.79 13.16
C GLN A 194 5.62 2.18 12.58
N ILE A 195 5.67 1.94 11.26
CA ILE A 195 6.88 1.44 10.57
C ILE A 195 8.04 2.41 10.76
N LEU A 196 7.79 3.71 10.58
CA LEU A 196 8.81 4.73 10.79
C LEU A 196 9.41 4.68 12.20
N GLN A 197 8.55 4.66 13.22
CA GLN A 197 8.98 4.74 14.61
C GLN A 197 9.56 3.42 15.14
N SER A 198 9.03 2.27 14.71
CA SER A 198 9.40 0.96 15.25
C SER A 198 10.51 0.27 14.47
N LEU A 199 10.63 0.51 13.16
CA LEU A 199 11.57 -0.20 12.31
C LEU A 199 12.67 0.70 11.72
N ILE A 200 12.36 1.93 11.33
CA ILE A 200 13.34 2.80 10.64
C ILE A 200 14.15 3.61 11.64
N LEU A 201 13.50 4.38 12.52
CA LEU A 201 14.21 5.27 13.45
C LEU A 201 15.16 4.55 14.42
N PRO A 202 14.82 3.38 14.98
CA PRO A 202 15.75 2.63 15.82
C PRO A 202 16.95 2.06 15.06
N ASN A 203 16.80 1.84 13.74
CA ASN A 203 17.80 1.23 12.88
C ASN A 203 18.44 2.23 11.88
N LYS A 204 18.48 3.52 12.22
CA LYS A 204 19.04 4.58 11.35
C LYS A 204 20.35 4.22 10.63
N PRO A 205 21.35 3.59 11.28
CA PRO A 205 22.61 3.22 10.60
C PRO A 205 22.39 2.31 9.38
N LEU A 206 21.37 1.45 9.39
CA LEU A 206 21.05 0.60 8.25
C LEU A 206 20.63 1.40 7.03
N PHE A 207 19.96 2.54 7.23
CA PHE A 207 19.43 3.41 6.18
C PHE A 207 20.38 4.56 5.81
N GLU A 208 21.63 4.54 6.30
CA GLU A 208 22.63 5.55 5.95
C GLU A 208 22.80 5.63 4.43
N GLY A 209 22.84 6.86 3.91
CA GLY A 209 22.90 7.14 2.48
C GLY A 209 21.54 7.16 1.76
N LEU A 210 20.45 6.74 2.41
CA LEU A 210 19.09 6.85 1.86
C LEU A 210 18.39 8.09 2.42
N ASN A 211 17.77 8.88 1.56
CA ASN A 211 17.00 10.06 1.98
C ASN A 211 15.56 9.67 2.31
N VAL A 212 15.39 8.99 3.46
CA VAL A 212 14.08 8.49 3.91
C VAL A 212 13.05 9.61 4.10
N ASP A 213 13.51 10.83 4.46
CA ASP A 213 12.63 12.00 4.67
C ASP A 213 11.93 12.46 3.38
N LYS A 214 12.35 11.98 2.22
CA LYS A 214 11.66 12.24 0.94
C LYS A 214 10.42 11.39 0.74
N LEU A 215 10.30 10.25 1.44
CA LEU A 215 9.14 9.39 1.32
C LEU A 215 7.98 9.93 2.14
N PRO A 216 6.77 9.98 1.58
CA PRO A 216 5.59 10.32 2.35
C PRO A 216 5.31 9.21 3.37
N VAL A 217 4.97 9.62 4.59
CA VAL A 217 4.59 8.70 5.67
C VAL A 217 3.15 9.00 6.02
N ILE A 218 2.28 8.01 5.88
CA ILE A 218 0.87 8.10 6.25
C ILE A 218 0.69 7.88 7.76
N ASP A 219 -0.46 8.28 8.29
CA ASP A 219 -0.70 8.17 9.73
C ASP A 219 -0.98 6.71 10.15
N GLN A 220 -1.93 6.03 9.49
CA GLN A 220 -2.35 4.68 9.86
C GLN A 220 -2.64 3.81 8.63
N ILE A 221 -2.43 2.51 8.80
CA ILE A 221 -2.97 1.44 7.97
C ILE A 221 -4.02 0.72 8.80
N ILE A 222 -5.22 0.57 8.26
CA ILE A 222 -6.38 -0.08 8.89
C ILE A 222 -6.68 -1.33 8.05
N MET A 223 -6.83 -2.48 8.70
CA MET A 223 -7.17 -3.74 8.04
C MET A 223 -7.99 -4.59 9.00
N ALA A 224 -8.99 -5.31 8.49
CA ALA A 224 -9.73 -6.28 9.28
C ALA A 224 -8.84 -7.50 9.61
N ASP A 225 -9.00 -8.04 10.79
CA ASP A 225 -8.41 -9.29 11.24
C ASP A 225 -9.50 -10.38 11.42
N GLU A 226 -9.11 -11.57 11.83
CA GLU A 226 -10.03 -12.69 12.06
C GLU A 226 -11.13 -12.34 13.07
N ALA A 227 -10.80 -11.62 14.13
CA ALA A 227 -11.79 -11.20 15.14
C ALA A 227 -12.81 -10.22 14.53
N ALA A 228 -12.38 -9.34 13.65
CA ALA A 228 -13.25 -8.43 12.90
C ALA A 228 -14.18 -9.21 11.96
N TYR A 229 -13.66 -10.23 11.27
CA TYR A 229 -14.46 -11.08 10.41
C TYR A 229 -15.53 -11.87 11.19
N GLU A 230 -15.15 -12.48 12.30
CA GLU A 230 -16.06 -13.22 13.17
C GLU A 230 -17.16 -12.33 13.79
N SER A 231 -16.82 -11.08 14.10
CA SER A 231 -17.77 -10.09 14.66
C SER A 231 -18.67 -9.45 13.61
N GLY A 232 -18.26 -9.47 12.34
CA GLY A 232 -18.97 -8.91 11.19
C GLY A 232 -18.24 -7.77 10.53
N MET A 233 -17.86 -7.95 9.27
CA MET A 233 -17.09 -6.99 8.46
C MET A 233 -17.78 -5.63 8.31
N GLU A 234 -19.12 -5.62 8.15
CA GLU A 234 -19.89 -4.38 8.04
C GLU A 234 -19.79 -3.53 9.31
N GLU A 235 -19.84 -4.16 10.49
CA GLU A 235 -19.69 -3.45 11.77
C GLU A 235 -18.28 -2.89 11.92
N PHE A 236 -17.27 -3.70 11.65
CA PHE A 236 -15.87 -3.27 11.69
C PHE A 236 -15.62 -2.04 10.81
N TYR A 237 -16.00 -2.08 9.53
CA TYR A 237 -15.80 -0.95 8.63
C TYR A 237 -16.62 0.27 9.02
N THR A 238 -17.85 0.07 9.51
CA THR A 238 -18.69 1.16 9.99
C THR A 238 -18.01 1.90 11.15
N GLU A 239 -17.48 1.18 12.11
CA GLU A 239 -16.79 1.79 13.27
C GLU A 239 -15.43 2.39 12.89
N ALA A 240 -14.67 1.74 12.02
CA ALA A 240 -13.41 2.27 11.52
C ALA A 240 -13.59 3.64 10.81
N LEU A 241 -14.60 3.75 9.95
CA LEU A 241 -14.90 5.00 9.23
C LEU A 241 -15.46 6.09 10.15
N LYS A 242 -16.35 5.76 11.10
CA LYS A 242 -16.88 6.74 12.08
C LYS A 242 -15.78 7.33 12.96
N ASN A 243 -14.85 6.49 13.39
CA ASN A 243 -13.80 6.87 14.34
C ASN A 243 -12.50 7.28 13.64
N LEU A 244 -12.49 7.43 12.31
CA LEU A 244 -11.31 7.84 11.56
C LEU A 244 -10.85 9.23 12.03
N PRO A 245 -9.62 9.38 12.56
CA PRO A 245 -9.13 10.69 12.99
C PRO A 245 -8.73 11.57 11.79
N ALA A 246 -8.42 12.84 12.05
CA ALA A 246 -7.75 13.68 11.07
C ALA A 246 -6.38 13.09 10.74
N GLY A 247 -6.01 13.06 9.46
CA GLY A 247 -4.77 12.42 8.99
C GLY A 247 -4.91 11.90 7.57
N VAL A 248 -3.87 11.19 7.13
CA VAL A 248 -3.83 10.44 5.87
C VAL A 248 -3.77 8.96 6.21
N HIS A 249 -4.78 8.22 5.81
CA HIS A 249 -4.97 6.83 6.19
C HIS A 249 -5.12 5.94 4.96
N VAL A 250 -4.74 4.67 5.10
CA VAL A 250 -5.04 3.60 4.15
C VAL A 250 -5.90 2.56 4.84
N LEU A 251 -6.96 2.14 4.20
CA LEU A 251 -7.78 1.03 4.61
C LEU A 251 -7.58 -0.08 3.59
N LEU A 252 -6.91 -1.17 4.02
CA LEU A 252 -6.60 -2.34 3.19
C LEU A 252 -7.77 -3.31 3.19
N ILE A 253 -8.15 -3.73 2.01
CA ILE A 253 -9.22 -4.71 1.77
C ILE A 253 -8.80 -5.69 0.67
N HIS A 254 -9.46 -6.84 0.63
CA HIS A 254 -9.18 -7.88 -0.36
C HIS A 254 -10.50 -8.23 -1.08
N LEU A 255 -10.70 -7.72 -2.27
CA LEU A 255 -11.99 -7.89 -2.97
C LEU A 255 -11.97 -9.10 -3.90
N ALA A 256 -12.94 -9.99 -3.77
CA ALA A 256 -13.23 -11.00 -4.79
C ALA A 256 -14.71 -11.40 -4.71
N PHE A 257 -15.20 -12.07 -5.75
CA PHE A 257 -16.49 -12.74 -5.66
C PHE A 257 -16.35 -14.08 -4.95
N ASP A 258 -17.35 -14.46 -4.16
CA ASP A 258 -17.46 -15.80 -3.57
C ASP A 258 -17.98 -16.78 -4.64
N ASP A 259 -17.09 -17.17 -5.55
CA ASP A 259 -17.37 -18.06 -6.66
C ASP A 259 -16.47 -19.32 -6.65
N GLU A 260 -16.69 -20.22 -7.61
CA GLU A 260 -15.95 -21.48 -7.69
C GLU A 260 -14.44 -21.28 -7.85
N GLU A 261 -14.02 -20.24 -8.61
CA GLU A 261 -12.61 -19.95 -8.82
C GLU A 261 -11.97 -19.50 -7.50
N MET A 262 -12.55 -18.51 -6.83
CA MET A 262 -11.95 -17.97 -5.60
C MET A 262 -11.99 -18.96 -4.45
N ASN A 263 -13.04 -19.76 -4.35
CA ASN A 263 -13.10 -20.87 -3.40
C ASN A 263 -12.01 -21.93 -3.67
N ALA A 264 -11.68 -22.22 -4.91
CA ALA A 264 -10.58 -23.13 -5.25
C ALA A 264 -9.21 -22.51 -4.92
N VAL A 265 -9.01 -21.22 -5.21
CA VAL A 265 -7.78 -20.50 -4.91
C VAL A 265 -7.53 -20.43 -3.40
N THR A 266 -8.56 -20.12 -2.61
CA THR A 266 -8.45 -19.94 -1.15
C THR A 266 -8.70 -21.22 -0.34
N ALA A 267 -8.80 -22.38 -0.99
CA ALA A 267 -9.05 -23.64 -0.31
C ALA A 267 -8.00 -23.93 0.77
N GLY A 268 -8.48 -24.16 2.00
CA GLY A 268 -7.62 -24.45 3.16
C GLY A 268 -7.11 -23.22 3.90
N HIS A 269 -7.52 -22.01 3.51
CA HIS A 269 -7.25 -20.77 4.25
C HIS A 269 -8.40 -20.44 5.19
N ASP A 270 -8.06 -20.13 6.44
CA ASP A 270 -9.04 -19.69 7.47
C ASP A 270 -9.30 -18.19 7.36
N SER A 271 -8.31 -17.40 6.91
CA SER A 271 -8.41 -15.94 6.72
C SER A 271 -8.39 -15.58 5.24
N PHE A 272 -8.97 -14.44 4.90
CA PHE A 272 -8.99 -13.87 3.54
C PHE A 272 -9.50 -14.82 2.45
N HIS A 273 -10.35 -15.79 2.84
CA HIS A 273 -11.03 -16.73 1.94
C HIS A 273 -12.14 -16.06 1.13
N ALA A 274 -12.75 -16.77 0.17
CA ALA A 274 -13.71 -16.19 -0.76
C ALA A 274 -14.87 -15.42 -0.10
N PRO A 275 -15.59 -15.94 0.93
CA PRO A 275 -16.63 -15.18 1.64
C PRO A 275 -16.13 -13.89 2.33
N TRP A 276 -14.90 -13.87 2.87
CA TRP A 276 -14.31 -12.65 3.42
C TRP A 276 -14.16 -11.58 2.35
N ARG A 277 -13.58 -11.97 1.22
CA ARG A 277 -13.32 -11.06 0.09
C ARG A 277 -14.62 -10.54 -0.55
N GLN A 278 -15.66 -11.35 -0.56
CA GLN A 278 -17.01 -10.94 -0.97
C GLN A 278 -17.59 -9.90 0.01
N ALA A 279 -17.38 -10.07 1.31
CA ALA A 279 -17.87 -9.11 2.31
C ALA A 279 -17.19 -7.73 2.16
N ASP A 280 -15.89 -7.69 1.83
CA ASP A 280 -15.18 -6.46 1.49
C ASP A 280 -15.81 -5.78 0.25
N TYR A 281 -16.05 -6.56 -0.80
CA TYR A 281 -16.68 -6.06 -2.02
C TYR A 281 -18.09 -5.50 -1.74
N ASP A 282 -18.93 -6.26 -1.02
CA ASP A 282 -20.29 -5.87 -0.72
C ASP A 282 -20.36 -4.57 0.06
N PHE A 283 -19.48 -4.39 1.06
CA PHE A 283 -19.46 -3.18 1.85
C PHE A 283 -19.01 -1.96 1.04
N PHE A 284 -17.87 -2.05 0.34
CA PHE A 284 -17.28 -0.88 -0.36
C PHE A 284 -17.95 -0.55 -1.70
N THR A 285 -18.91 -1.34 -2.14
CA THR A 285 -19.81 -1.02 -3.27
C THR A 285 -21.21 -0.58 -2.81
N SER A 286 -21.50 -0.62 -1.50
CA SER A 286 -22.83 -0.31 -0.94
C SER A 286 -23.11 1.17 -0.83
N GLU A 287 -24.40 1.54 -0.94
CA GLU A 287 -24.87 2.90 -0.64
C GLU A 287 -24.66 3.28 0.84
N LYS A 288 -24.64 2.29 1.75
CA LYS A 288 -24.36 2.52 3.17
C LYS A 288 -22.95 3.09 3.37
N ALA A 289 -21.94 2.50 2.75
CA ALA A 289 -20.56 2.97 2.84
C ALA A 289 -20.41 4.36 2.20
N LYS A 290 -21.04 4.62 1.05
CA LYS A 290 -21.04 5.95 0.40
C LYS A 290 -21.60 7.03 1.32
N ASN A 291 -22.80 6.79 1.86
CA ASN A 291 -23.43 7.71 2.79
C ASN A 291 -22.59 7.95 4.06
N LEU A 292 -21.88 6.93 4.54
CA LEU A 292 -21.03 7.06 5.70
C LEU A 292 -19.78 7.92 5.42
N ILE A 293 -19.10 7.70 4.30
CA ILE A 293 -17.96 8.53 3.84
C ILE A 293 -18.37 10.01 3.75
N GLU A 294 -19.52 10.29 3.14
CA GLU A 294 -20.05 11.65 3.03
C GLU A 294 -20.39 12.27 4.38
N LYS A 295 -21.12 11.53 5.23
CA LYS A 295 -21.54 11.96 6.57
C LYS A 295 -20.37 12.30 7.48
N GLU A 296 -19.32 11.48 7.45
CA GLU A 296 -18.13 11.67 8.28
C GLU A 296 -17.13 12.68 7.69
N GLY A 297 -17.43 13.26 6.52
CA GLY A 297 -16.62 14.26 5.85
C GLY A 297 -15.26 13.72 5.37
N ILE A 298 -15.16 12.41 5.15
CA ILE A 298 -13.95 11.74 4.68
C ILE A 298 -13.72 12.11 3.21
N LYS A 299 -12.47 12.45 2.87
CA LYS A 299 -12.05 12.72 1.50
C LYS A 299 -11.27 11.53 0.98
N LEU A 300 -11.79 10.90 -0.06
CA LEU A 300 -11.09 9.82 -0.75
C LEU A 300 -9.98 10.41 -1.62
N ILE A 301 -8.78 9.87 -1.48
CA ILE A 301 -7.58 10.24 -2.24
C ILE A 301 -6.91 8.99 -2.81
N THR A 302 -5.83 9.19 -3.58
CA THR A 302 -5.08 8.14 -4.26
C THR A 302 -3.59 8.22 -3.94
N TRP A 303 -2.84 7.14 -4.14
CA TRP A 303 -1.38 7.16 -4.08
C TRP A 303 -0.78 8.03 -5.18
N ARG A 304 -1.43 8.15 -6.32
CA ARG A 304 -1.04 9.09 -7.39
C ARG A 304 -1.04 10.55 -6.92
N GLU A 305 -1.98 10.94 -6.04
CA GLU A 305 -1.99 12.27 -5.42
C GLU A 305 -0.83 12.42 -4.44
N ILE A 306 -0.57 11.42 -3.62
CA ILE A 306 0.58 11.39 -2.69
C ILE A 306 1.90 11.48 -3.48
N GLY A 307 2.02 10.78 -4.61
CA GLY A 307 3.21 10.85 -5.47
C GLY A 307 3.52 12.25 -6.01
N LYS A 308 2.51 13.10 -6.22
CA LYS A 308 2.72 14.49 -6.67
C LYS A 308 3.45 15.36 -5.63
N VAL A 309 3.32 15.05 -4.35
CA VAL A 309 4.00 15.79 -3.28
C VAL A 309 5.34 15.17 -2.87
N MET A 310 5.62 13.97 -3.36
CA MET A 310 6.91 13.30 -3.24
C MET A 310 7.89 13.92 -4.25
N LYS A 311 8.30 15.17 -4.00
CA LYS A 311 9.28 15.83 -4.87
C LYS A 311 10.66 15.28 -4.62
N ILE A 312 11.01 14.28 -5.39
CA ILE A 312 12.38 13.81 -5.51
C ILE A 312 13.06 14.74 -6.52
N LYS A 313 13.70 15.77 -6.03
CA LYS A 313 14.61 16.61 -6.79
C LYS A 313 16.01 16.43 -6.24
#